data_e7ce54e24001d698e35397f119e0e034
#
_entry.id   e7ce54e24001d698e35397f119e0e034
#
_cell.length_a   1.000
_cell.length_b   1.000
_cell.length_c   1.000
_cell.angle_alpha   90.00
_cell.angle_beta   90.00
_cell.angle_gamma   90.00
#
_symmetry.space_group_name_H-M   'P 1'
#
loop_
_entity.id
_entity.type
_entity.pdbx_description
1 polymer ?
#
loop_
_entity_poly.entity_id
_entity_poly.type
_entity_poly.pdbx_seq_one_letter_code
_entity_poly.pdbx_strand_id
1 'polypeptide(L)'
;KIFDFINRDAFGPVCVDEVLHEPPLDTYVCGILWPKRSQELPEGIPSEQQHTEVKEKTPDFDFGGEIDEEQSDIIREANQFRPSVMAISFALPNQTSELKFSFSAGQYVHHDIPVKGKDYMLHEYSRVSLTTGSRSLLLRKNISKQELFDGKVLLQLVRRKEIDENTTLWTISFENTKTASKKEIAQNTAALFQCQLVLHGDFRPIDNSGRSSNNPERRKQDFLYRKTHSYAVGHGCSATWEANAVCVNEIRSTFLPRAAVSQMIAVTDNSLKCFRMSSWTNEKKEKSLVEMSIYLQKYAAWSENLQKQCDKVTDVYQTTAQDILSQIAECQERLHEGIELLRTNEVAWQAFCFMNKAMMRQSAKKRHQSEQTASWYPFQLCYVVMCIPDIVNLKSKWRNKVDLLWFPTGGGKTEAYLGVAAFTIFYRRLIRGEQGRGVTVLMRYTLRMLTAQQFERAAALICECELIRRQEKLSGGEISIGLWVGSDVTPNHVISERDEVETAATILEKLKQNLIDEVTSSPVQISACSYCTKPPLSGTAYEINIQQTMAH
;
A
#
# COMPACT_ATOMS: atom_id res chain seq x y z
N LYS A 1 -8.16 -17.84 -14.46
CA LYS A 1 -9.34 -17.31 -15.18
C LYS A 1 -9.40 -15.78 -15.23
N ILE A 2 -9.43 -15.06 -14.07
CA ILE A 2 -9.46 -13.57 -14.06
C ILE A 2 -8.19 -13.02 -14.70
N PHE A 3 -7.02 -13.51 -14.33
CA PHE A 3 -5.75 -13.07 -14.91
C PHE A 3 -5.69 -13.35 -16.43
N ASP A 4 -6.14 -14.52 -16.87
CA ASP A 4 -6.14 -14.89 -18.29
C ASP A 4 -7.09 -13.98 -19.10
N PHE A 5 -8.21 -13.58 -18.48
CA PHE A 5 -9.12 -12.60 -19.07
C PHE A 5 -8.45 -11.22 -19.21
N ILE A 6 -7.86 -10.70 -18.12
CA ILE A 6 -7.15 -9.41 -18.12
C ILE A 6 -5.99 -9.44 -19.12
N ASN A 7 -5.21 -10.53 -19.15
CA ASN A 7 -4.09 -10.65 -20.07
C ASN A 7 -4.54 -10.62 -21.53
N ARG A 8 -5.65 -11.29 -21.86
CA ARG A 8 -6.21 -11.29 -23.21
C ARG A 8 -6.75 -9.91 -23.60
N ASP A 9 -7.37 -9.22 -22.67
CA ASP A 9 -8.00 -7.91 -22.90
C ASP A 9 -6.96 -6.78 -22.98
N ALA A 10 -5.99 -6.75 -22.08
CA ALA A 10 -5.01 -5.67 -21.99
C ALA A 10 -3.75 -5.87 -22.85
N PHE A 11 -3.31 -7.11 -23.07
CA PHE A 11 -2.10 -7.45 -23.79
C PHE A 11 -2.38 -8.09 -25.16
N GLY A 12 -3.35 -8.99 -25.26
CA GLY A 12 -3.68 -9.73 -26.48
C GLY A 12 -2.61 -10.75 -26.91
N PRO A 13 -2.64 -11.24 -28.15
CA PRO A 13 -3.82 -11.20 -29.02
C PRO A 13 -4.90 -12.21 -28.58
N VAL A 14 -6.13 -12.04 -29.05
CA VAL A 14 -7.20 -13.04 -28.81
C VAL A 14 -6.93 -14.33 -29.59
N CYS A 15 -6.42 -14.21 -30.82
CA CYS A 15 -5.95 -15.32 -31.64
C CYS A 15 -4.77 -14.89 -32.53
N VAL A 16 -4.06 -15.86 -33.11
CA VAL A 16 -2.82 -15.57 -33.86
C VAL A 16 -3.09 -14.69 -35.07
N ASP A 17 -4.17 -14.98 -35.81
CA ASP A 17 -4.57 -14.29 -37.05
C ASP A 17 -5.69 -13.28 -36.75
N GLU A 18 -5.53 -12.51 -35.71
CA GLU A 18 -6.51 -11.54 -35.23
C GLU A 18 -6.74 -10.42 -36.24
N VAL A 19 -8.01 -10.05 -36.39
CA VAL A 19 -8.47 -8.91 -37.16
C VAL A 19 -9.26 -7.98 -36.25
N LEU A 20 -8.84 -6.72 -36.21
CA LEU A 20 -9.48 -5.68 -35.41
C LEU A 20 -10.18 -4.67 -36.32
N HIS A 21 -11.36 -4.22 -35.91
CA HIS A 21 -12.09 -3.12 -36.57
C HIS A 21 -11.86 -1.77 -35.87
N GLU A 22 -11.23 -1.80 -34.70
CA GLU A 22 -10.77 -0.61 -33.95
C GLU A 22 -9.25 -0.50 -34.04
N PRO A 23 -8.68 0.70 -33.88
CA PRO A 23 -7.23 0.88 -33.86
C PRO A 23 -6.56 0.02 -32.79
N PRO A 24 -5.51 -0.74 -33.10
CA PRO A 24 -4.82 -1.57 -32.10
C PRO A 24 -4.30 -0.83 -30.87
N LEU A 25 -3.95 0.46 -31.00
CA LEU A 25 -3.51 1.30 -29.88
C LEU A 25 -4.65 1.71 -28.93
N ASP A 26 -5.90 1.63 -29.40
CA ASP A 26 -7.08 1.85 -28.54
C ASP A 26 -7.59 0.53 -27.95
N THR A 27 -7.22 -0.60 -28.58
CA THR A 27 -7.59 -1.94 -28.11
C THR A 27 -6.66 -2.44 -27.02
N TYR A 28 -5.34 -2.28 -27.17
CA TYR A 28 -4.35 -2.82 -26.25
C TYR A 28 -3.64 -1.71 -25.46
N VAL A 29 -3.42 -1.95 -24.17
CA VAL A 29 -2.84 -0.95 -23.25
C VAL A 29 -1.43 -1.27 -22.80
N CYS A 30 -0.95 -2.50 -23.00
CA CYS A 30 0.40 -2.90 -22.58
C CYS A 30 1.08 -3.84 -23.58
N GLY A 31 2.39 -4.02 -23.46
CA GLY A 31 3.17 -4.84 -24.38
C GLY A 31 3.46 -4.18 -25.72
N ILE A 32 3.45 -2.86 -25.76
CA ILE A 32 3.59 -2.06 -26.96
C ILE A 32 4.97 -1.42 -27.01
N LEU A 33 5.69 -1.59 -28.13
CA LEU A 33 6.85 -0.79 -28.46
C LEU A 33 6.46 0.22 -29.55
N TRP A 34 6.40 1.48 -29.14
CA TRP A 34 5.99 2.59 -29.97
C TRP A 34 7.04 2.92 -31.04
N PRO A 35 6.65 3.41 -32.20
CA PRO A 35 7.59 3.93 -33.20
C PRO A 35 8.26 5.21 -32.68
N LYS A 36 9.47 5.48 -33.14
CA LYS A 36 10.14 6.76 -32.92
C LYS A 36 9.34 7.88 -33.58
N ARG A 37 9.28 9.04 -32.97
CA ARG A 37 8.66 10.23 -33.59
C ARG A 37 9.53 10.66 -34.77
N SER A 38 8.92 10.84 -35.93
CA SER A 38 9.58 11.59 -37.01
C SER A 38 9.83 13.02 -36.49
N GLN A 39 11.07 13.45 -36.54
CA GLN A 39 11.41 14.87 -36.32
C GLN A 39 10.87 15.65 -37.51
N GLU A 40 9.62 16.03 -37.50
CA GLU A 40 9.15 17.16 -38.28
C GLU A 40 9.70 18.40 -37.56
N LEU A 41 10.77 18.96 -38.07
CA LEU A 41 11.25 20.29 -37.66
C LEU A 41 10.07 21.25 -37.86
N PRO A 42 9.69 22.08 -36.88
CA PRO A 42 8.81 23.20 -37.12
C PRO A 42 9.47 24.07 -38.20
N GLU A 43 8.79 24.32 -39.29
CA GLU A 43 9.25 25.25 -40.32
C GLU A 43 9.53 26.61 -39.63
N GLY A 44 10.80 27.02 -39.52
CA GLY A 44 11.17 28.34 -39.09
C GLY A 44 12.13 28.52 -37.90
N ILE A 45 12.81 27.49 -37.39
CA ILE A 45 13.84 27.66 -36.35
C ILE A 45 15.24 27.46 -36.98
N PRO A 46 16.15 28.44 -36.90
CA PRO A 46 17.52 28.31 -37.42
C PRO A 46 18.31 27.24 -36.64
N SER A 47 19.15 26.51 -37.37
CA SER A 47 19.89 25.29 -36.98
C SER A 47 21.01 25.46 -35.95
N GLU A 48 21.13 26.58 -35.25
CA GLU A 48 22.29 26.91 -34.40
C GLU A 48 22.09 26.73 -32.88
N GLN A 49 20.97 26.14 -32.40
CA GLN A 49 20.75 25.95 -30.96
C GLN A 49 20.47 24.48 -30.57
N GLN A 50 21.22 23.53 -31.13
CA GLN A 50 21.08 22.11 -30.75
C GLN A 50 22.37 21.51 -30.20
N HIS A 51 22.94 22.09 -29.14
CA HIS A 51 23.88 21.41 -28.26
C HIS A 51 23.65 21.83 -26.82
N THR A 52 22.54 21.41 -26.25
CA THR A 52 22.38 21.30 -24.81
C THR A 52 22.31 19.81 -24.46
N GLU A 53 23.42 19.30 -23.90
CA GLU A 53 23.47 17.98 -23.30
C GLU A 53 22.38 17.90 -22.23
N VAL A 54 21.35 17.11 -22.52
CA VAL A 54 20.41 16.67 -21.49
C VAL A 54 21.15 15.66 -20.62
N LYS A 55 21.67 16.12 -19.50
CA LYS A 55 22.12 15.22 -18.43
C LYS A 55 20.91 14.41 -18.00
N GLU A 56 20.92 13.11 -18.29
CA GLU A 56 19.98 12.15 -17.77
C GLU A 56 20.02 12.20 -16.23
N LYS A 57 19.08 12.90 -15.64
CA LYS A 57 18.72 12.69 -14.24
C LYS A 57 17.85 11.43 -14.21
N THR A 58 18.41 10.35 -13.73
CA THR A 58 17.61 9.20 -13.27
C THR A 58 16.63 9.70 -12.21
N PRO A 59 15.33 9.50 -12.37
CA PRO A 59 14.40 9.86 -11.32
C PRO A 59 14.62 8.92 -10.13
N ASP A 60 15.01 9.48 -8.99
CA ASP A 60 14.85 8.81 -7.71
C ASP A 60 13.34 8.73 -7.43
N PHE A 61 12.78 7.53 -7.52
CA PHE A 61 11.41 7.28 -7.09
C PHE A 61 11.36 7.29 -5.57
N ASP A 62 11.00 8.43 -5.01
CA ASP A 62 10.64 8.59 -3.61
C ASP A 62 9.15 8.22 -3.45
N PHE A 63 8.88 7.09 -2.79
CA PHE A 63 7.53 6.65 -2.44
C PHE A 63 7.04 7.34 -1.17
N GLY A 64 6.84 8.64 -1.22
CA GLY A 64 6.37 9.42 -0.06
C GLY A 64 5.80 10.78 -0.45
N GLY A 65 4.72 10.82 -1.21
CA GLY A 65 4.03 12.04 -1.54
C GLY A 65 2.50 11.88 -1.48
N GLU A 66 1.86 12.87 -0.94
CA GLU A 66 0.41 13.04 -0.83
C GLU A 66 -0.27 12.78 -2.17
N ILE A 67 -1.31 11.92 -2.16
CA ILE A 67 -2.15 11.67 -3.34
C ILE A 67 -3.19 12.78 -3.38
N ASP A 68 -2.85 13.88 -4.03
CA ASP A 68 -3.76 14.95 -4.41
C ASP A 68 -4.34 14.72 -5.82
N GLU A 69 -5.31 15.53 -6.21
CA GLU A 69 -6.11 15.52 -7.45
C GLU A 69 -5.34 15.35 -8.78
N GLU A 70 -4.03 15.28 -8.74
CA GLU A 70 -3.08 15.01 -9.83
C GLU A 70 -3.12 13.57 -10.38
N GLN A 71 -3.88 12.64 -9.77
CA GLN A 71 -3.93 11.25 -10.29
C GLN A 71 -4.48 11.16 -11.72
N SER A 72 -5.38 12.07 -12.12
CA SER A 72 -5.85 12.13 -13.51
C SER A 72 -4.79 12.63 -14.48
N ASP A 73 -3.90 13.50 -14.01
CA ASP A 73 -2.80 14.04 -14.81
C ASP A 73 -1.63 13.06 -14.88
N ILE A 74 -1.34 12.32 -13.80
CA ILE A 74 -0.34 11.24 -13.80
C ILE A 74 -0.70 10.12 -14.79
N ILE A 75 -1.98 9.75 -14.91
CA ILE A 75 -2.44 8.78 -15.91
C ILE A 75 -2.29 9.36 -17.32
N ARG A 76 -2.58 10.64 -17.54
CA ARG A 76 -2.35 11.33 -18.80
C ARG A 76 -0.86 11.47 -19.12
N GLU A 77 -0.02 11.76 -18.13
CA GLU A 77 1.43 11.81 -18.28
C GLU A 77 2.03 10.43 -18.52
N ALA A 78 1.58 9.38 -17.83
CA ALA A 78 1.99 8.00 -18.08
C ALA A 78 1.67 7.56 -19.52
N ASN A 79 0.55 7.99 -20.09
CA ASN A 79 0.22 7.78 -21.50
C ASN A 79 1.08 8.60 -22.47
N GLN A 80 1.87 9.57 -21.99
CA GLN A 80 2.89 10.27 -22.78
C GLN A 80 4.21 9.48 -22.88
N PHE A 81 4.49 8.58 -21.92
CA PHE A 81 5.60 7.63 -22.00
C PHE A 81 5.29 6.55 -23.03
N ARG A 82 5.74 6.76 -24.25
CA ARG A 82 5.62 5.84 -25.38
C ARG A 82 6.95 5.10 -25.56
N PRO A 83 7.22 4.01 -24.81
CA PRO A 83 8.49 3.33 -24.87
C PRO A 83 8.68 2.69 -26.26
N SER A 84 9.79 3.01 -26.91
CA SER A 84 10.20 2.32 -28.14
C SER A 84 11.12 1.13 -27.86
N VAL A 85 11.53 0.93 -26.60
CA VAL A 85 12.50 -0.07 -26.16
C VAL A 85 11.96 -0.85 -24.97
N MET A 86 12.16 -2.16 -24.99
CA MET A 86 12.07 -3.02 -23.82
C MET A 86 13.41 -3.71 -23.57
N ALA A 87 13.76 -3.95 -22.31
CA ALA A 87 14.99 -4.66 -21.99
C ALA A 87 14.87 -5.51 -20.72
N ILE A 88 15.72 -6.51 -20.61
CA ILE A 88 15.89 -7.31 -19.40
C ILE A 88 17.39 -7.33 -19.04
N SER A 89 17.69 -7.00 -17.79
CA SER A 89 19.00 -7.20 -17.18
C SER A 89 18.99 -8.48 -16.37
N PHE A 90 20.02 -9.30 -16.51
CA PHE A 90 20.17 -10.62 -15.88
C PHE A 90 21.65 -10.94 -15.66
N ALA A 91 21.92 -11.90 -14.80
CA ALA A 91 23.29 -12.31 -14.47
C ALA A 91 23.58 -13.72 -14.95
N LEU A 92 24.78 -13.93 -15.51
CA LEU A 92 25.29 -15.21 -15.99
C LEU A 92 26.68 -15.49 -15.43
N PRO A 93 27.09 -16.78 -15.27
CA PRO A 93 28.47 -17.15 -14.99
C PRO A 93 29.43 -16.60 -16.05
N ASN A 94 30.62 -16.16 -15.64
CA ASN A 94 31.63 -15.58 -16.53
C ASN A 94 32.08 -16.54 -17.65
N GLN A 95 31.97 -17.85 -17.41
CA GLN A 95 32.31 -18.89 -18.39
C GLN A 95 31.22 -19.14 -19.44
N THR A 96 30.05 -18.50 -19.30
CA THR A 96 28.97 -18.66 -20.26
C THR A 96 29.35 -17.99 -21.57
N SER A 97 29.38 -18.74 -22.66
CA SER A 97 29.79 -18.26 -23.98
C SER A 97 28.60 -17.90 -24.87
N GLU A 98 27.40 -18.36 -24.54
CA GLU A 98 26.19 -18.27 -25.40
C GLU A 98 24.94 -18.06 -24.54
N LEU A 99 24.06 -17.20 -25.04
CA LEU A 99 22.72 -16.96 -24.50
C LEU A 99 21.68 -17.36 -25.55
N LYS A 100 20.72 -18.19 -25.21
CA LYS A 100 19.58 -18.49 -26.07
C LYS A 100 18.42 -17.54 -25.76
N PHE A 101 17.79 -17.06 -26.81
CA PHE A 101 16.61 -16.19 -26.69
C PHE A 101 15.58 -16.47 -27.75
N SER A 102 14.32 -16.09 -27.48
CA SER A 102 13.27 -15.93 -28.48
C SER A 102 12.56 -14.61 -28.24
N PHE A 103 12.30 -13.89 -29.32
CA PHE A 103 11.50 -12.66 -29.29
C PHE A 103 10.32 -12.79 -30.24
N SER A 104 9.14 -12.36 -29.79
CA SER A 104 7.94 -12.31 -30.61
C SER A 104 7.21 -10.99 -30.41
N ALA A 105 6.53 -10.54 -31.46
CA ALA A 105 5.66 -9.37 -31.46
C ALA A 105 4.56 -9.53 -32.50
N GLY A 106 3.51 -8.73 -32.40
CA GLY A 106 2.50 -8.53 -33.44
C GLY A 106 2.72 -7.20 -34.14
N GLN A 107 2.50 -7.14 -35.41
CA GLN A 107 2.38 -5.91 -36.18
C GLN A 107 1.03 -5.93 -36.91
N TYR A 108 0.34 -4.80 -37.00
CA TYR A 108 -0.94 -4.71 -37.67
C TYR A 108 -0.78 -4.00 -39.01
N VAL A 109 -1.44 -4.57 -40.05
CA VAL A 109 -1.54 -4.01 -41.40
C VAL A 109 -2.94 -3.43 -41.52
N HIS A 110 -3.02 -2.19 -41.95
CA HIS A 110 -4.29 -1.50 -42.16
C HIS A 110 -4.87 -1.75 -43.54
N HIS A 111 -6.16 -1.99 -43.62
CA HIS A 111 -6.92 -2.16 -44.81
C HIS A 111 -8.17 -1.28 -44.78
N ASP A 112 -8.45 -0.58 -45.91
CA ASP A 112 -9.70 0.14 -46.12
C ASP A 112 -10.65 -0.74 -46.91
N ILE A 113 -11.79 -1.10 -46.33
CA ILE A 113 -12.80 -1.97 -46.93
C ILE A 113 -13.99 -1.12 -47.36
N PRO A 114 -14.31 -1.00 -48.66
CA PRO A 114 -15.47 -0.24 -49.11
C PRO A 114 -16.77 -0.94 -48.73
N VAL A 115 -17.66 -0.21 -48.05
CA VAL A 115 -18.98 -0.72 -47.66
C VAL A 115 -19.95 -0.54 -48.83
N LYS A 116 -20.47 -1.66 -49.37
CA LYS A 116 -21.37 -1.66 -50.51
C LYS A 116 -22.61 -0.78 -50.29
N GLY A 117 -22.74 0.26 -51.10
CA GLY A 117 -23.88 1.19 -51.04
C GLY A 117 -23.78 2.31 -50.00
N LYS A 118 -22.59 2.59 -49.49
CA LYS A 118 -22.31 3.68 -48.55
C LYS A 118 -21.03 4.42 -48.94
N ASP A 119 -20.98 5.72 -48.68
CA ASP A 119 -19.81 6.59 -48.98
C ASP A 119 -18.71 6.59 -47.89
N TYR A 120 -18.65 5.55 -47.06
CA TYR A 120 -17.59 5.41 -46.06
C TYR A 120 -16.86 4.08 -46.17
N MET A 121 -15.59 4.10 -45.74
CA MET A 121 -14.74 2.92 -45.65
C MET A 121 -14.81 2.36 -44.23
N LEU A 122 -14.79 1.04 -44.11
CA LEU A 122 -14.53 0.35 -42.83
C LEU A 122 -13.03 0.15 -42.72
N HIS A 123 -12.46 0.53 -41.58
CA HIS A 123 -11.06 0.29 -41.27
C HIS A 123 -10.91 -1.09 -40.64
N GLU A 124 -9.93 -1.85 -41.12
CA GLU A 124 -9.60 -3.17 -40.62
C GLU A 124 -8.08 -3.26 -40.39
N TYR A 125 -7.69 -3.88 -39.30
CA TYR A 125 -6.29 -4.09 -38.93
C TYR A 125 -6.03 -5.58 -38.78
N SER A 126 -5.28 -6.17 -39.72
CA SER A 126 -4.92 -7.60 -39.72
C SER A 126 -3.59 -7.79 -39.04
N ARG A 127 -3.52 -8.72 -38.09
CA ARG A 127 -2.31 -9.01 -37.32
C ARG A 127 -1.31 -9.85 -38.13
N VAL A 128 -0.06 -9.42 -38.16
CA VAL A 128 1.10 -10.17 -38.68
C VAL A 128 2.00 -10.56 -37.54
N SER A 129 2.25 -11.84 -37.34
CA SER A 129 3.14 -12.34 -36.29
C SER A 129 4.61 -12.21 -36.69
N LEU A 130 5.41 -11.63 -35.83
CA LEU A 130 6.85 -11.54 -35.92
C LEU A 130 7.47 -12.45 -34.85
N THR A 131 8.27 -13.42 -35.25
CA THR A 131 8.95 -14.32 -34.32
C THR A 131 10.37 -14.66 -34.78
N THR A 132 11.32 -14.63 -33.86
CA THR A 132 12.69 -15.03 -34.13
C THR A 132 12.87 -16.55 -34.10
N GLY A 133 11.90 -17.29 -33.52
CA GLY A 133 12.17 -18.63 -33.03
C GLY A 133 13.28 -18.61 -31.96
N SER A 134 13.82 -19.77 -31.62
CA SER A 134 14.97 -19.87 -30.70
C SER A 134 16.26 -19.51 -31.44
N ARG A 135 16.97 -18.48 -30.96
CA ARG A 135 18.26 -18.03 -31.50
C ARG A 135 19.30 -17.97 -30.41
N SER A 136 20.56 -18.01 -30.81
CA SER A 136 21.72 -17.92 -29.93
C SER A 136 22.51 -16.63 -30.15
N LEU A 137 22.95 -16.02 -29.06
CA LEU A 137 23.84 -14.87 -29.04
C LEU A 137 25.18 -15.24 -28.36
N LEU A 138 26.27 -14.92 -29.01
CA LEU A 138 27.61 -15.11 -28.44
C LEU A 138 27.95 -13.97 -27.48
N LEU A 139 28.37 -14.32 -26.28
CA LEU A 139 28.73 -13.41 -25.19
C LEU A 139 30.20 -12.97 -25.22
N ARG A 140 30.77 -12.79 -26.44
CA ARG A 140 32.21 -12.49 -26.61
C ARG A 140 32.56 -11.01 -26.64
N LYS A 141 31.58 -10.14 -26.92
CA LYS A 141 31.78 -8.69 -27.08
C LYS A 141 31.07 -7.94 -25.95
N ASN A 142 31.60 -6.80 -25.54
CA ASN A 142 30.96 -5.93 -24.56
C ASN A 142 29.65 -5.36 -25.07
N ILE A 143 29.53 -5.15 -26.40
CA ILE A 143 28.31 -4.69 -27.06
C ILE A 143 28.15 -5.50 -28.34
N SER A 144 26.98 -6.08 -28.53
CA SER A 144 26.56 -6.73 -29.78
C SER A 144 25.24 -6.10 -30.24
N LYS A 145 25.14 -5.77 -31.52
CA LYS A 145 23.92 -5.24 -32.15
C LYS A 145 23.54 -6.12 -33.33
N GLN A 146 22.25 -6.39 -33.50
CA GLN A 146 21.70 -7.18 -34.58
C GLN A 146 20.35 -6.61 -35.00
N GLU A 147 20.16 -6.43 -36.30
CA GLU A 147 18.85 -6.12 -36.86
C GLU A 147 18.02 -7.38 -37.05
N LEU A 148 16.75 -7.29 -36.74
CA LEU A 148 15.76 -8.35 -36.83
C LEU A 148 14.57 -7.87 -37.68
N PHE A 149 13.90 -8.80 -38.37
CA PHE A 149 12.68 -8.54 -39.15
C PHE A 149 12.87 -7.41 -40.17
N ASP A 150 13.91 -7.55 -41.01
CA ASP A 150 14.26 -6.58 -42.05
C ASP A 150 14.48 -5.15 -41.50
N GLY A 151 15.19 -5.08 -40.40
CA GLY A 151 15.54 -3.80 -39.75
C GLY A 151 14.44 -3.16 -38.92
N LYS A 152 13.28 -3.81 -38.73
CA LYS A 152 12.17 -3.26 -37.90
C LYS A 152 12.47 -3.25 -36.41
N VAL A 153 13.31 -4.16 -35.96
CA VAL A 153 13.71 -4.29 -34.54
C VAL A 153 15.22 -4.32 -34.44
N LEU A 154 15.78 -3.50 -33.57
CA LEU A 154 17.20 -3.55 -33.21
C LEU A 154 17.34 -4.30 -31.88
N LEU A 155 18.01 -5.45 -31.93
CA LEU A 155 18.48 -6.16 -30.75
C LEU A 155 19.84 -5.60 -30.34
N GLN A 156 20.01 -5.30 -29.04
CA GLN A 156 21.30 -4.94 -28.49
C GLN A 156 21.56 -5.75 -27.21
N LEU A 157 22.73 -6.35 -27.12
CA LEU A 157 23.23 -7.03 -25.92
C LEU A 157 24.43 -6.26 -25.38
N VAL A 158 24.41 -5.92 -24.09
CA VAL A 158 25.44 -5.11 -23.42
C VAL A 158 25.94 -5.84 -22.18
N ARG A 159 27.24 -6.04 -22.09
CA ARG A 159 27.92 -6.41 -20.84
C ARG A 159 27.99 -5.19 -19.92
N ARG A 160 27.39 -5.27 -18.73
CA ARG A 160 27.33 -4.12 -17.81
C ARG A 160 28.54 -4.08 -16.88
N LYS A 161 28.57 -4.97 -15.90
CA LYS A 161 29.62 -5.06 -14.87
C LYS A 161 29.70 -6.48 -14.33
N GLU A 162 30.81 -6.77 -13.69
CA GLU A 162 30.93 -7.96 -12.85
C GLU A 162 30.22 -7.72 -11.52
N ILE A 163 29.42 -8.70 -11.09
CA ILE A 163 28.75 -8.69 -9.78
C ILE A 163 29.75 -9.23 -8.75
N ASP A 164 30.43 -10.32 -9.08
CA ASP A 164 31.46 -10.98 -8.33
C ASP A 164 32.49 -11.59 -9.29
N GLU A 165 33.50 -12.32 -8.75
CA GLU A 165 34.58 -12.95 -9.53
C GLU A 165 34.09 -13.96 -10.58
N ASN A 166 32.87 -14.50 -10.40
CA ASN A 166 32.33 -15.57 -11.23
C ASN A 166 31.09 -15.17 -12.05
N THR A 167 30.56 -13.96 -11.85
CA THR A 167 29.24 -13.57 -12.36
C THR A 167 29.24 -12.19 -13.02
N THR A 168 28.75 -12.11 -14.25
CA THR A 168 28.62 -10.87 -15.01
C THR A 168 27.16 -10.51 -15.22
N LEU A 169 26.85 -9.22 -15.06
CA LEU A 169 25.55 -8.62 -15.38
C LEU A 169 25.50 -8.23 -16.86
N TRP A 170 24.43 -8.66 -17.53
CA TRP A 170 24.13 -8.39 -18.93
C TRP A 170 22.78 -7.69 -19.05
N THR A 171 22.62 -6.90 -20.10
CA THR A 171 21.32 -6.34 -20.50
C THR A 171 21.09 -6.64 -21.98
N ILE A 172 19.94 -7.26 -22.28
CA ILE A 172 19.44 -7.42 -23.65
C ILE A 172 18.27 -6.48 -23.86
N SER A 173 18.27 -5.75 -24.98
CA SER A 173 17.21 -4.82 -25.33
C SER A 173 16.71 -5.05 -26.76
N PHE A 174 15.43 -4.77 -26.96
CA PHE A 174 14.74 -4.78 -28.23
C PHE A 174 14.11 -3.43 -28.47
N GLU A 175 14.46 -2.77 -29.56
CA GLU A 175 14.04 -1.43 -29.91
C GLU A 175 13.24 -1.46 -31.21
N ASN A 176 12.06 -0.85 -31.22
CA ASN A 176 11.32 -0.57 -32.46
C ASN A 176 12.04 0.57 -33.20
N THR A 177 12.59 0.28 -34.36
CA THR A 177 13.36 1.23 -35.18
C THR A 177 12.52 2.06 -36.10
N LYS A 178 11.23 1.70 -36.30
CA LYS A 178 10.34 2.44 -37.19
C LYS A 178 10.07 3.85 -36.70
N THR A 179 9.92 4.76 -37.63
CA THR A 179 9.45 6.12 -37.39
C THR A 179 8.03 6.26 -37.93
N ALA A 180 7.20 7.03 -37.26
CA ALA A 180 5.84 7.32 -37.69
C ALA A 180 5.50 8.79 -37.51
N SER A 181 4.69 9.32 -38.43
CA SER A 181 4.08 10.64 -38.29
C SER A 181 3.04 10.63 -37.15
N LYS A 182 2.48 11.79 -36.82
CA LYS A 182 1.41 11.91 -35.81
C LYS A 182 0.07 11.32 -36.23
N LYS A 183 -0.06 10.89 -37.50
CA LYS A 183 -1.29 10.28 -38.04
C LYS A 183 -1.55 8.95 -37.33
N GLU A 184 -2.77 8.73 -36.89
CA GLU A 184 -3.18 7.56 -36.12
C GLU A 184 -2.87 6.24 -36.81
N ILE A 185 -3.26 6.08 -38.09
CA ILE A 185 -2.98 4.89 -38.88
C ILE A 185 -1.47 4.61 -38.97
N ALA A 186 -0.65 5.66 -39.16
CA ALA A 186 0.80 5.49 -39.24
C ALA A 186 1.39 5.00 -37.89
N GLN A 187 0.86 5.44 -36.78
CA GLN A 187 1.30 4.97 -35.46
C GLN A 187 0.86 3.53 -35.18
N ASN A 188 -0.39 3.19 -35.47
CA ASN A 188 -0.93 1.84 -35.31
C ASN A 188 -0.18 0.80 -36.15
N THR A 189 0.20 1.13 -37.39
CA THR A 189 0.91 0.21 -38.30
C THR A 189 2.41 0.13 -38.04
N ALA A 190 3.00 1.14 -37.42
CA ALA A 190 4.42 1.18 -37.10
C ALA A 190 4.74 0.67 -35.67
N ALA A 191 3.78 0.65 -34.77
CA ALA A 191 3.92 0.09 -33.43
C ALA A 191 4.06 -1.46 -33.47
N LEU A 192 4.74 -2.01 -32.48
CA LEU A 192 4.83 -3.44 -32.22
C LEU A 192 4.03 -3.78 -30.98
N PHE A 193 3.16 -4.76 -31.07
CA PHE A 193 2.23 -5.16 -30.04
C PHE A 193 2.60 -6.54 -29.50
N GLN A 194 2.07 -6.90 -28.33
CA GLN A 194 2.29 -8.20 -27.69
C GLN A 194 3.78 -8.61 -27.69
N CYS A 195 4.66 -7.65 -27.40
CA CYS A 195 6.09 -7.89 -27.37
C CYS A 195 6.44 -8.85 -26.23
N GLN A 196 7.10 -9.95 -26.55
CA GLN A 196 7.47 -10.98 -25.59
C GLN A 196 8.90 -11.43 -25.81
N LEU A 197 9.67 -11.50 -24.74
CA LEU A 197 11.05 -11.98 -24.71
C LEU A 197 11.16 -13.19 -23.78
N VAL A 198 11.77 -14.25 -24.23
CA VAL A 198 12.14 -15.42 -23.42
C VAL A 198 13.64 -15.64 -23.54
N LEU A 199 14.30 -15.78 -22.41
CA LEU A 199 15.74 -16.05 -22.30
C LEU A 199 15.95 -17.42 -21.67
N HIS A 200 16.90 -18.18 -22.19
CA HIS A 200 17.32 -19.48 -21.63
C HIS A 200 18.80 -19.46 -21.33
N GLY A 201 19.16 -19.83 -20.10
CA GLY A 201 20.54 -19.83 -19.60
C GLY A 201 20.62 -20.31 -18.16
N ASP A 202 21.82 -20.38 -17.61
CA ASP A 202 22.06 -20.63 -16.18
C ASP A 202 22.10 -19.28 -15.45
N PHE A 203 20.93 -18.76 -15.09
CA PHE A 203 20.81 -17.44 -14.48
C PHE A 203 21.23 -17.45 -13.02
N ARG A 204 21.99 -16.43 -12.63
CA ARG A 204 22.45 -16.21 -11.25
C ARG A 204 21.64 -15.12 -10.58
N PRO A 205 21.48 -15.18 -9.25
CA PRO A 205 20.83 -14.11 -8.51
C PRO A 205 21.52 -12.76 -8.75
N ILE A 206 20.70 -11.73 -8.95
CA ILE A 206 21.12 -10.32 -8.93
C ILE A 206 20.90 -9.82 -7.52
N ASP A 207 21.70 -10.26 -6.56
CA ASP A 207 21.57 -9.80 -5.19
C ASP A 207 22.20 -8.43 -5.02
N ASN A 208 21.44 -7.51 -4.42
CA ASN A 208 21.97 -6.23 -3.94
C ASN A 208 22.73 -6.38 -2.61
N SER A 209 23.02 -7.59 -2.18
CA SER A 209 23.59 -7.95 -0.88
C SER A 209 24.95 -7.31 -0.56
N GLY A 210 25.63 -6.72 -1.53
CA GLY A 210 26.89 -5.99 -1.32
C GLY A 210 26.72 -4.46 -1.23
N ARG A 211 25.54 -3.91 -1.40
CA ARG A 211 25.30 -2.47 -1.30
C ARG A 211 24.64 -2.15 0.04
N SER A 212 25.45 -1.87 1.04
CA SER A 212 24.98 -1.27 2.28
C SER A 212 24.24 0.03 1.95
N SER A 213 22.91 0.00 1.96
CA SER A 213 22.11 1.22 1.88
C SER A 213 22.30 2.01 3.16
N ASN A 214 22.52 3.33 3.06
CA ASN A 214 22.52 4.22 4.23
C ASN A 214 21.12 4.37 4.85
N ASN A 215 20.07 3.95 4.14
CA ASN A 215 18.69 3.99 4.62
C ASN A 215 18.40 2.75 5.51
N PRO A 216 18.08 2.93 6.81
CA PRO A 216 17.80 1.84 7.74
C PRO A 216 16.61 0.97 7.30
N GLU A 217 15.55 1.57 6.74
CA GLU A 217 14.37 0.83 6.26
C GLU A 217 14.71 -0.11 5.11
N ARG A 218 15.52 0.35 4.16
CA ARG A 218 15.98 -0.48 3.04
C ARG A 218 16.83 -1.64 3.53
N ARG A 219 17.73 -1.42 4.51
CA ARG A 219 18.51 -2.51 5.12
C ARG A 219 17.62 -3.57 5.78
N LYS A 220 16.55 -3.13 6.48
CA LYS A 220 15.59 -4.07 7.08
C LYS A 220 14.84 -4.88 6.01
N GLN A 221 14.41 -4.24 4.91
CA GLN A 221 13.76 -4.94 3.81
C GLN A 221 14.70 -5.94 3.15
N ASP A 222 15.93 -5.55 2.85
CA ASP A 222 16.94 -6.44 2.26
C ASP A 222 17.21 -7.65 3.18
N PHE A 223 17.26 -7.43 4.50
CA PHE A 223 17.39 -8.50 5.47
C PHE A 223 16.18 -9.44 5.53
N LEU A 224 14.95 -8.89 5.51
CA LEU A 224 13.71 -9.68 5.55
C LEU A 224 13.58 -10.57 4.30
N TYR A 225 13.94 -10.05 3.14
CA TYR A 225 13.85 -10.75 1.85
C TYR A 225 15.16 -11.41 1.40
N ARG A 226 16.19 -11.52 2.27
CA ARG A 226 17.51 -12.06 1.94
C ARG A 226 17.53 -13.48 1.35
N LYS A 227 16.45 -14.23 1.55
CA LYS A 227 16.27 -15.58 0.99
C LYS A 227 15.45 -15.59 -0.31
N THR A 228 14.95 -14.44 -0.73
CA THR A 228 14.17 -14.29 -1.96
C THR A 228 15.08 -13.67 -3.00
N HIS A 229 15.56 -14.47 -3.92
CA HIS A 229 16.50 -14.02 -4.94
C HIS A 229 15.77 -13.39 -6.12
N SER A 230 16.34 -12.31 -6.66
CA SER A 230 15.93 -11.71 -7.92
C SER A 230 16.93 -12.13 -9.01
N TYR A 231 16.44 -12.65 -10.12
CA TYR A 231 17.28 -13.15 -11.22
C TYR A 231 17.30 -12.20 -12.42
N ALA A 232 16.37 -11.28 -12.48
CA ALA A 232 16.29 -10.32 -13.57
C ALA A 232 15.61 -9.02 -13.15
N VAL A 233 15.90 -7.95 -13.89
CA VAL A 233 15.22 -6.66 -13.82
C VAL A 233 14.77 -6.27 -15.21
N GLY A 234 13.46 -6.01 -15.37
CA GLY A 234 12.89 -5.49 -16.61
C GLY A 234 13.02 -3.97 -16.71
N HIS A 235 13.11 -3.46 -17.95
CA HIS A 235 13.11 -2.04 -18.29
C HIS A 235 12.10 -1.83 -19.40
N GLY A 236 11.08 -1.03 -19.16
CA GLY A 236 9.89 -0.91 -20.04
C GLY A 236 9.00 -2.16 -20.06
N CYS A 237 9.37 -3.18 -19.30
CA CYS A 237 8.61 -4.41 -19.01
C CYS A 237 9.01 -4.93 -17.64
N SER A 238 8.30 -5.92 -17.12
CA SER A 238 8.73 -6.72 -15.98
C SER A 238 9.37 -8.03 -16.43
N ALA A 239 10.14 -8.66 -15.55
CA ALA A 239 10.68 -9.99 -15.77
C ALA A 239 10.02 -11.00 -14.82
N THR A 240 9.84 -12.23 -15.28
CA THR A 240 9.30 -13.34 -14.48
C THR A 240 10.11 -14.61 -14.72
N TRP A 241 10.18 -15.45 -13.69
CA TRP A 241 10.81 -16.77 -13.69
C TRP A 241 10.03 -17.72 -12.80
N GLU A 242 10.37 -19.00 -12.82
CA GLU A 242 9.70 -19.98 -11.96
C GLU A 242 10.06 -19.71 -10.50
N ALA A 243 9.05 -19.41 -9.69
CA ALA A 243 9.22 -19.22 -8.25
C ALA A 243 9.61 -20.54 -7.58
N ASN A 244 10.56 -20.49 -6.64
CA ASN A 244 11.11 -21.65 -5.90
C ASN A 244 11.96 -22.63 -6.73
N ALA A 245 12.36 -22.26 -7.94
CA ALA A 245 13.34 -23.05 -8.67
C ALA A 245 14.71 -23.01 -7.94
N VAL A 246 15.36 -24.17 -7.83
CA VAL A 246 16.73 -24.26 -7.30
C VAL A 246 17.72 -23.62 -8.28
N CYS A 247 17.41 -23.75 -9.58
CA CYS A 247 18.15 -23.13 -10.69
C CYS A 247 17.14 -22.45 -11.61
N VAL A 248 17.37 -21.20 -11.95
CA VAL A 248 16.54 -20.46 -12.90
C VAL A 248 17.18 -20.58 -14.29
N ASN A 249 16.56 -21.36 -15.15
CA ASN A 249 17.02 -21.61 -16.51
C ASN A 249 16.24 -20.84 -17.57
N GLU A 250 15.16 -20.19 -17.18
CA GLU A 250 14.31 -19.41 -18.08
C GLU A 250 13.87 -18.13 -17.41
N ILE A 251 13.97 -17.00 -18.13
CA ILE A 251 13.44 -15.70 -17.77
C ILE A 251 12.55 -15.23 -18.90
N ARG A 252 11.35 -14.73 -18.56
CA ARG A 252 10.39 -14.18 -19.52
C ARG A 252 10.07 -12.72 -19.21
N SER A 253 9.85 -11.94 -20.26
CA SER A 253 9.23 -10.63 -20.07
C SER A 253 7.75 -10.79 -19.73
N THR A 254 7.20 -9.88 -18.98
CA THR A 254 5.77 -9.73 -18.74
C THR A 254 5.42 -8.25 -18.57
N PHE A 255 4.24 -7.85 -19.00
CA PHE A 255 3.71 -6.51 -18.80
C PHE A 255 2.61 -6.49 -17.73
N LEU A 256 2.19 -7.66 -17.28
CA LEU A 256 1.23 -7.86 -16.19
C LEU A 256 1.89 -8.72 -15.10
N PRO A 257 2.80 -8.15 -14.31
CA PRO A 257 3.52 -8.91 -13.29
C PRO A 257 2.58 -9.40 -12.19
N ARG A 258 2.87 -10.60 -11.66
CA ARG A 258 2.19 -11.19 -10.50
C ARG A 258 3.22 -11.50 -9.44
N ALA A 259 2.89 -11.16 -8.21
CA ALA A 259 3.68 -11.54 -7.04
C ALA A 259 2.79 -12.22 -5.99
N ALA A 260 3.30 -13.29 -5.42
CA ALA A 260 2.70 -13.88 -4.23
C ALA A 260 3.17 -13.09 -3.01
N VAL A 261 2.24 -12.38 -2.37
CA VAL A 261 2.53 -11.64 -1.14
C VAL A 261 2.12 -12.51 0.04
N SER A 262 3.08 -12.89 0.87
CA SER A 262 2.80 -13.59 2.12
C SER A 262 2.03 -12.68 3.06
N GLN A 263 0.87 -13.14 3.53
CA GLN A 263 0.08 -12.40 4.51
C GLN A 263 0.53 -12.77 5.91
N MET A 264 0.74 -11.77 6.75
CA MET A 264 0.88 -11.99 8.19
C MET A 264 -0.50 -12.22 8.80
N ILE A 265 -0.64 -13.31 9.54
CA ILE A 265 -1.86 -13.68 10.25
C ILE A 265 -1.63 -13.42 11.73
N ALA A 266 -2.62 -12.81 12.39
CA ALA A 266 -2.58 -12.66 13.85
C ALA A 266 -2.62 -14.03 14.51
N VAL A 267 -1.61 -14.34 15.31
CA VAL A 267 -1.59 -15.56 16.11
C VAL A 267 -2.62 -15.44 17.24
N THR A 268 -3.36 -16.50 17.50
CA THR A 268 -4.26 -16.62 18.64
C THR A 268 -3.70 -17.63 19.63
N ASP A 269 -3.72 -17.31 20.91
CA ASP A 269 -3.40 -18.27 21.99
C ASP A 269 -4.66 -18.53 22.83
N ASN A 270 -5.39 -19.58 22.48
CA ASN A 270 -6.61 -19.95 23.16
C ASN A 270 -6.36 -20.63 24.51
N SER A 271 -5.12 -20.98 24.84
CA SER A 271 -4.73 -21.59 26.10
C SER A 271 -4.76 -20.61 27.27
N LEU A 272 -4.57 -19.32 26.99
CA LEU A 272 -4.51 -18.24 27.97
C LEU A 272 -5.80 -17.42 27.95
N LYS A 273 -6.46 -17.32 29.10
CA LYS A 273 -7.72 -16.58 29.23
C LYS A 273 -7.53 -15.07 29.33
N CYS A 274 -6.31 -14.59 29.61
CA CYS A 274 -5.99 -13.16 29.66
C CYS A 274 -6.30 -12.42 28.34
N PHE A 275 -6.37 -13.11 27.22
CA PHE A 275 -6.77 -12.48 25.95
C PHE A 275 -8.29 -12.27 25.82
N ARG A 276 -9.11 -12.87 26.68
CA ARG A 276 -10.54 -12.57 26.75
C ARG A 276 -10.74 -11.23 27.45
N MET A 277 -11.47 -10.32 26.85
CA MET A 277 -11.75 -8.99 27.45
C MET A 277 -12.48 -9.11 28.79
N SER A 278 -13.33 -10.14 28.95
CA SER A 278 -14.04 -10.44 30.20
C SER A 278 -13.16 -10.98 31.34
N SER A 279 -11.87 -11.17 31.11
CA SER A 279 -10.92 -11.60 32.14
C SER A 279 -10.37 -10.45 32.99
N TRP A 280 -10.54 -9.23 32.53
CA TRP A 280 -9.97 -8.04 33.19
C TRP A 280 -11.00 -7.39 34.11
N THR A 281 -11.20 -8.02 35.26
CA THR A 281 -12.06 -7.55 36.35
C THR A 281 -11.30 -7.62 37.69
N ASN A 282 -11.78 -6.93 38.70
CA ASN A 282 -11.11 -6.91 40.01
C ASN A 282 -10.96 -8.32 40.61
N GLU A 283 -11.99 -9.17 40.48
CA GLU A 283 -11.94 -10.52 41.03
C GLU A 283 -10.93 -11.42 40.31
N LYS A 284 -10.55 -11.08 39.10
CA LYS A 284 -9.63 -11.86 38.27
C LYS A 284 -8.24 -11.23 38.13
N LYS A 285 -7.96 -10.11 38.83
CA LYS A 285 -6.73 -9.32 38.67
C LYS A 285 -5.48 -10.19 38.66
N GLU A 286 -5.20 -10.87 39.77
CA GLU A 286 -3.98 -11.67 39.92
C GLU A 286 -3.90 -12.80 38.90
N LYS A 287 -5.00 -13.48 38.65
CA LYS A 287 -5.03 -14.57 37.65
C LYS A 287 -4.68 -14.07 36.26
N SER A 288 -5.27 -12.95 35.83
CA SER A 288 -5.05 -12.40 34.49
C SER A 288 -3.64 -11.85 34.32
N LEU A 289 -3.08 -11.21 35.38
CA LEU A 289 -1.70 -10.75 35.38
C LEU A 289 -0.69 -11.91 35.37
N VAL A 290 -0.97 -13.00 36.06
CA VAL A 290 -0.14 -14.22 36.01
C VAL A 290 -0.18 -14.85 34.62
N GLU A 291 -1.35 -14.99 34.02
CA GLU A 291 -1.46 -15.52 32.65
C GLU A 291 -0.74 -14.64 31.64
N MET A 292 -0.79 -13.30 31.77
CA MET A 292 -0.05 -12.38 30.93
C MET A 292 1.47 -12.51 31.12
N SER A 293 1.92 -12.71 32.38
CA SER A 293 3.33 -12.98 32.68
C SER A 293 3.81 -14.31 32.03
N ILE A 294 2.98 -15.34 32.04
CA ILE A 294 3.27 -16.60 31.31
C ILE A 294 3.43 -16.34 29.80
N TYR A 295 2.57 -15.50 29.22
CA TYR A 295 2.71 -15.13 27.82
C TYR A 295 4.03 -14.41 27.54
N LEU A 296 4.45 -13.50 28.43
CA LEU A 296 5.75 -12.82 28.30
C LEU A 296 6.94 -13.78 28.41
N GLN A 297 6.85 -14.84 29.24
CA GLN A 297 7.86 -15.89 29.27
C GLN A 297 7.98 -16.61 27.91
N LYS A 298 6.85 -16.90 27.25
CA LYS A 298 6.85 -17.46 25.88
C LYS A 298 7.50 -16.50 24.90
N TYR A 299 7.22 -15.19 25.04
CA TYR A 299 7.81 -14.15 24.20
C TYR A 299 9.34 -14.06 24.41
N ALA A 300 9.80 -14.13 25.66
CA ALA A 300 11.22 -14.15 26.01
C ALA A 300 11.94 -15.37 25.38
N ALA A 301 11.37 -16.56 25.51
CA ALA A 301 11.93 -17.78 24.94
C ALA A 301 12.02 -17.69 23.38
N TRP A 302 11.01 -17.08 22.75
CA TRP A 302 11.06 -16.80 21.31
C TRP A 302 12.19 -15.81 20.95
N SER A 303 12.36 -14.74 21.73
CA SER A 303 13.43 -13.76 21.55
C SER A 303 14.82 -14.38 21.71
N GLU A 304 15.02 -15.25 22.70
CA GLU A 304 16.27 -16.01 22.89
C GLU A 304 16.58 -16.93 21.69
N ASN A 305 15.55 -17.56 21.12
CA ASN A 305 15.74 -18.38 19.91
C ASN A 305 16.15 -17.52 18.71
N LEU A 306 15.60 -16.31 18.57
CA LEU A 306 16.05 -15.37 17.53
C LEU A 306 17.49 -14.91 17.76
N GLN A 307 17.92 -14.71 19.00
CA GLN A 307 19.32 -14.39 19.32
C GLN A 307 20.27 -15.49 18.81
N LYS A 308 19.96 -16.75 19.06
CA LYS A 308 20.74 -17.90 18.54
C LYS A 308 20.75 -17.98 17.01
N GLN A 309 19.72 -17.49 16.34
CA GLN A 309 19.68 -17.39 14.88
C GLN A 309 20.49 -16.20 14.38
N CYS A 310 20.53 -15.10 15.11
CA CYS A 310 21.32 -13.92 14.79
C CYS A 310 22.81 -14.24 14.69
N ASP A 311 23.32 -15.11 15.57
CA ASP A 311 24.72 -15.54 15.58
C ASP A 311 25.15 -16.29 14.29
N LYS A 312 24.16 -16.77 13.51
CA LYS A 312 24.36 -17.47 12.22
C LYS A 312 24.13 -16.58 11.00
N VAL A 313 23.80 -15.31 11.22
CA VAL A 313 23.58 -14.36 10.13
C VAL A 313 24.93 -13.88 9.61
N THR A 314 25.04 -13.74 8.28
CA THR A 314 26.27 -13.24 7.63
C THR A 314 26.58 -11.78 8.03
N ASP A 315 27.84 -11.41 8.03
CA ASP A 315 28.37 -10.11 8.47
C ASP A 315 27.62 -8.89 7.87
N VAL A 316 27.22 -9.00 6.59
CA VAL A 316 26.48 -7.93 5.88
C VAL A 316 25.16 -7.56 6.59
N TYR A 317 24.50 -8.54 7.19
CA TYR A 317 23.21 -8.36 7.85
C TYR A 317 23.28 -8.34 9.37
N GLN A 318 24.44 -8.57 9.96
CA GLN A 318 24.63 -8.72 11.41
C GLN A 318 24.12 -7.51 12.19
N THR A 319 24.51 -6.31 11.78
CA THR A 319 24.06 -5.06 12.43
C THR A 319 22.55 -4.91 12.37
N THR A 320 21.94 -5.19 11.21
CA THR A 320 20.47 -5.07 11.06
C THR A 320 19.73 -6.09 11.92
N ALA A 321 20.24 -7.31 12.03
CA ALA A 321 19.67 -8.35 12.89
C ALA A 321 19.79 -7.96 14.38
N GLN A 322 20.90 -7.39 14.81
CA GLN A 322 21.10 -6.87 16.16
C GLN A 322 20.17 -5.69 16.48
N ASP A 323 19.97 -4.76 15.53
CA ASP A 323 19.03 -3.65 15.68
C ASP A 323 17.60 -4.16 15.89
N ILE A 324 17.17 -5.19 15.15
CA ILE A 324 15.85 -5.81 15.30
C ILE A 324 15.73 -6.47 16.67
N LEU A 325 16.74 -7.21 17.12
CA LEU A 325 16.73 -7.84 18.45
C LEU A 325 16.70 -6.82 19.57
N SER A 326 17.41 -5.69 19.42
CA SER A 326 17.36 -4.59 20.39
C SER A 326 15.95 -4.00 20.50
N GLN A 327 15.24 -3.84 19.37
CA GLN A 327 13.84 -3.36 19.37
C GLN A 327 12.89 -4.39 20.00
N ILE A 328 13.11 -5.68 19.79
CA ILE A 328 12.35 -6.77 20.44
C ILE A 328 12.56 -6.73 21.98
N ALA A 329 13.80 -6.58 22.42
CA ALA A 329 14.14 -6.47 23.84
C ALA A 329 13.50 -5.22 24.49
N GLU A 330 13.50 -4.09 23.78
CA GLU A 330 12.81 -2.88 24.24
C GLU A 330 11.29 -3.09 24.39
N CYS A 331 10.64 -3.74 23.43
CA CYS A 331 9.22 -4.08 23.55
C CYS A 331 8.96 -4.99 24.77
N GLN A 332 9.84 -5.94 25.04
CA GLN A 332 9.75 -6.83 26.19
C GLN A 332 9.87 -6.07 27.49
N GLU A 333 10.83 -5.14 27.61
CA GLU A 333 11.00 -4.27 28.78
C GLU A 333 9.73 -3.44 29.04
N ARG A 334 9.20 -2.77 28.01
CA ARG A 334 7.98 -1.95 28.10
C ARG A 334 6.76 -2.78 28.50
N LEU A 335 6.63 -4.01 28.02
CA LEU A 335 5.56 -4.92 28.41
C LEU A 335 5.66 -5.31 29.88
N HIS A 336 6.86 -5.59 30.41
CA HIS A 336 7.09 -5.84 31.82
C HIS A 336 6.73 -4.63 32.69
N GLU A 337 7.19 -3.43 32.28
CA GLU A 337 6.84 -2.18 32.97
C GLU A 337 5.32 -1.97 33.02
N GLY A 338 4.62 -2.25 31.90
CA GLY A 338 3.16 -2.13 31.80
C GLY A 338 2.42 -3.09 32.74
N ILE A 339 2.85 -4.35 32.81
CA ILE A 339 2.25 -5.35 33.72
C ILE A 339 2.49 -4.98 35.16
N GLU A 340 3.71 -4.59 35.55
CA GLU A 340 4.02 -4.17 36.89
C GLU A 340 3.26 -2.90 37.32
N LEU A 341 3.06 -1.98 36.37
CA LEU A 341 2.26 -0.80 36.63
C LEU A 341 0.77 -1.16 36.82
N LEU A 342 0.21 -2.08 36.04
CA LEU A 342 -1.14 -2.58 36.28
C LEU A 342 -1.28 -3.35 37.59
N ARG A 343 -0.22 -3.98 38.07
CA ARG A 343 -0.21 -4.68 39.37
C ARG A 343 -0.21 -3.70 40.54
N THR A 344 0.61 -2.65 40.47
CA THR A 344 0.92 -1.75 41.58
C THR A 344 0.09 -0.47 41.63
N ASN A 345 -0.47 -0.02 40.51
CA ASN A 345 -1.25 1.21 40.39
C ASN A 345 -2.73 0.91 40.24
N GLU A 346 -3.51 1.08 41.31
CA GLU A 346 -4.95 0.78 41.31
C GLU A 346 -5.76 1.66 40.35
N VAL A 347 -5.34 2.92 40.15
CA VAL A 347 -6.02 3.83 39.22
C VAL A 347 -5.83 3.37 37.76
N ALA A 348 -4.60 2.98 37.39
CA ALA A 348 -4.30 2.43 36.10
C ALA A 348 -5.03 1.09 35.89
N TRP A 349 -5.09 0.24 36.94
CA TRP A 349 -5.84 -1.00 36.89
C TRP A 349 -7.34 -0.75 36.63
N GLN A 350 -7.95 0.17 37.36
CA GLN A 350 -9.37 0.51 37.18
C GLN A 350 -9.66 1.07 35.78
N ALA A 351 -8.80 1.95 35.26
CA ALA A 351 -8.89 2.44 33.89
C ALA A 351 -8.81 1.30 32.86
N PHE A 352 -7.92 0.33 33.11
CA PHE A 352 -7.74 -0.83 32.25
C PHE A 352 -8.95 -1.77 32.27
N CYS A 353 -9.59 -1.98 33.42
CA CYS A 353 -10.85 -2.70 33.53
C CYS A 353 -11.98 -2.02 32.75
N PHE A 354 -12.13 -0.69 32.89
CA PHE A 354 -13.14 0.06 32.15
C PHE A 354 -12.91 0.04 30.65
N MET A 355 -11.68 0.16 30.21
CA MET A 355 -11.30 0.02 28.80
C MET A 355 -11.70 -1.35 28.27
N ASN A 356 -11.36 -2.43 28.95
CA ASN A 356 -11.74 -3.78 28.53
C ASN A 356 -13.27 -3.97 28.51
N LYS A 357 -13.99 -3.41 29.48
CA LYS A 357 -15.47 -3.43 29.53
C LYS A 357 -16.08 -2.70 28.33
N ALA A 358 -15.53 -1.52 27.95
CA ALA A 358 -15.99 -0.77 26.79
C ALA A 358 -15.72 -1.51 25.46
N MET A 359 -14.50 -2.01 25.28
CA MET A 359 -14.09 -2.75 24.09
C MET A 359 -14.88 -4.06 23.92
N MET A 360 -15.13 -4.77 25.02
CA MET A 360 -15.94 -5.98 25.06
C MET A 360 -17.36 -5.72 24.55
N ARG A 361 -18.03 -4.70 25.09
CA ARG A 361 -19.39 -4.32 24.72
C ARG A 361 -19.48 -3.87 23.26
N GLN A 362 -18.56 -3.02 22.83
CA GLN A 362 -18.45 -2.60 21.43
C GLN A 362 -18.26 -3.80 20.48
N SER A 363 -17.32 -4.71 20.81
CA SER A 363 -17.04 -5.89 20.00
C SER A 363 -18.24 -6.83 19.90
N ALA A 364 -18.93 -7.08 21.00
CA ALA A 364 -20.10 -7.94 21.06
C ALA A 364 -21.25 -7.39 20.18
N LYS A 365 -21.52 -6.09 20.24
CA LYS A 365 -22.53 -5.43 19.42
C LYS A 365 -22.22 -5.51 17.93
N LYS A 366 -20.98 -5.16 17.55
CA LYS A 366 -20.56 -5.16 16.16
C LYS A 366 -20.63 -6.53 15.50
N ARG A 367 -20.35 -7.59 16.25
CA ARG A 367 -20.31 -8.98 15.75
C ARG A 367 -21.58 -9.75 16.03
N HIS A 368 -22.58 -9.15 16.66
CA HIS A 368 -23.79 -9.83 17.15
C HIS A 368 -23.46 -11.09 17.97
N GLN A 369 -22.42 -11.00 18.81
CA GLN A 369 -21.90 -12.10 19.62
C GLN A 369 -22.10 -11.83 21.11
N SER A 370 -21.96 -12.89 21.92
CA SER A 370 -21.92 -12.74 23.37
C SER A 370 -20.69 -11.93 23.81
N GLU A 371 -20.85 -11.06 24.81
CA GLU A 371 -19.75 -10.31 25.42
C GLU A 371 -18.62 -11.24 25.91
N GLN A 372 -18.98 -12.46 26.37
CA GLN A 372 -18.02 -13.44 26.89
C GLN A 372 -17.06 -13.98 25.83
N THR A 373 -17.41 -13.90 24.55
CA THR A 373 -16.58 -14.36 23.44
C THR A 373 -15.62 -13.31 22.92
N ALA A 374 -15.80 -12.04 23.32
CA ALA A 374 -14.94 -10.95 22.89
C ALA A 374 -13.51 -11.15 23.42
N SER A 375 -12.56 -11.15 22.49
CA SER A 375 -11.15 -11.36 22.82
C SER A 375 -10.23 -10.48 21.98
N TRP A 376 -9.09 -10.16 22.57
CA TRP A 376 -7.97 -9.54 21.92
C TRP A 376 -7.14 -10.54 21.12
N TYR A 377 -6.61 -10.13 20.00
CA TYR A 377 -5.40 -10.76 19.49
C TYR A 377 -4.23 -10.42 20.42
N PRO A 378 -3.27 -11.35 20.62
CA PRO A 378 -2.12 -11.09 21.49
C PRO A 378 -1.40 -9.77 21.19
N PHE A 379 -1.15 -9.47 19.92
CA PHE A 379 -0.48 -8.21 19.54
C PHE A 379 -1.25 -6.95 19.94
N GLN A 380 -2.60 -7.00 19.93
CA GLN A 380 -3.45 -5.86 20.31
C GLN A 380 -3.33 -5.57 21.79
N LEU A 381 -3.47 -6.60 22.63
CA LEU A 381 -3.37 -6.45 24.07
C LEU A 381 -1.95 -6.05 24.49
N CYS A 382 -0.92 -6.68 23.90
CA CYS A 382 0.46 -6.32 24.14
C CYS A 382 0.74 -4.86 23.77
N TYR A 383 0.24 -4.39 22.63
CA TYR A 383 0.38 -2.99 22.25
C TYR A 383 -0.25 -2.04 23.26
N VAL A 384 -1.46 -2.33 23.73
CA VAL A 384 -2.12 -1.53 24.77
C VAL A 384 -1.29 -1.51 26.05
N VAL A 385 -0.87 -2.68 26.53
CA VAL A 385 -0.06 -2.80 27.77
C VAL A 385 1.27 -2.07 27.65
N MET A 386 1.93 -2.15 26.50
CA MET A 386 3.19 -1.46 26.22
C MET A 386 3.06 0.08 26.27
N CYS A 387 1.91 0.62 25.88
CA CYS A 387 1.66 2.07 25.90
C CYS A 387 1.28 2.63 27.29
N ILE A 388 0.85 1.79 28.24
CA ILE A 388 0.38 2.22 29.56
C ILE A 388 1.43 3.01 30.35
N PRO A 389 2.71 2.59 30.46
CA PRO A 389 3.71 3.34 31.22
C PRO A 389 3.87 4.79 30.73
N ASP A 390 3.79 5.03 29.43
CA ASP A 390 3.97 6.35 28.84
C ASP A 390 2.77 7.27 29.06
N ILE A 391 1.59 6.69 29.20
CA ILE A 391 0.35 7.43 29.48
C ILE A 391 0.30 7.80 30.96
N VAL A 392 0.69 6.88 31.83
CA VAL A 392 0.59 7.03 33.30
C VAL A 392 1.73 7.88 33.86
N ASN A 393 2.95 7.66 33.36
CA ASN A 393 4.15 8.37 33.84
C ASN A 393 4.63 9.38 32.78
N LEU A 394 4.38 10.67 33.05
CA LEU A 394 4.80 11.76 32.16
C LEU A 394 6.33 11.91 32.06
N LYS A 395 7.11 11.27 32.94
CA LYS A 395 8.58 11.23 32.93
C LYS A 395 9.13 9.92 32.37
N SER A 396 8.28 9.08 31.77
CA SER A 396 8.72 7.83 31.12
C SER A 396 9.78 8.13 30.05
N LYS A 397 10.84 7.33 30.05
CA LYS A 397 11.91 7.39 29.03
C LYS A 397 11.40 7.11 27.61
N TRP A 398 10.23 6.46 27.47
CA TRP A 398 9.61 6.09 26.21
C TRP A 398 8.68 7.16 25.63
N ARG A 399 8.34 8.19 26.42
CA ARG A 399 7.33 9.18 26.04
C ARG A 399 7.64 9.95 24.75
N ASN A 400 8.90 10.07 24.39
CA ASN A 400 9.34 10.73 23.15
C ASN A 400 9.46 9.77 21.96
N LYS A 401 9.06 8.51 22.11
CA LYS A 401 9.04 7.53 21.04
C LYS A 401 7.68 7.50 20.34
N VAL A 402 7.72 7.27 19.04
CA VAL A 402 6.54 7.00 18.23
C VAL A 402 6.45 5.50 18.01
N ASP A 403 5.33 4.91 18.40
CA ASP A 403 5.09 3.48 18.21
C ASP A 403 4.40 3.21 16.86
N LEU A 404 5.07 2.49 15.99
CA LEU A 404 4.52 2.05 14.72
C LEU A 404 3.91 0.65 14.84
N LEU A 405 2.58 0.57 14.83
CA LEU A 405 1.87 -0.71 14.74
C LEU A 405 1.75 -1.13 13.26
N TRP A 406 2.72 -1.92 12.81
CA TRP A 406 2.74 -2.43 11.45
C TRP A 406 2.10 -3.81 11.37
N PHE A 407 0.96 -3.90 10.70
CA PHE A 407 0.21 -5.13 10.47
C PHE A 407 -0.61 -5.00 9.16
N PRO A 408 -0.88 -6.08 8.41
CA PRO A 408 -1.66 -6.01 7.17
C PRO A 408 -3.02 -5.36 7.36
N THR A 409 -3.56 -4.78 6.28
CA THR A 409 -4.92 -4.23 6.26
C THR A 409 -5.93 -5.32 6.61
N GLY A 410 -6.92 -5.00 7.45
CA GLY A 410 -7.89 -5.98 7.96
C GLY A 410 -7.41 -6.79 9.17
N GLY A 411 -6.14 -6.70 9.58
CA GLY A 411 -5.57 -7.46 10.70
C GLY A 411 -5.98 -7.00 12.10
N GLY A 412 -6.87 -6.00 12.24
CA GLY A 412 -7.40 -5.58 13.55
C GLY A 412 -6.58 -4.51 14.27
N LYS A 413 -5.75 -3.73 13.56
CA LYS A 413 -4.98 -2.62 14.15
C LYS A 413 -5.86 -1.60 14.88
N THR A 414 -7.04 -1.32 14.34
CA THR A 414 -7.99 -0.33 14.88
C THR A 414 -8.36 -0.63 16.33
N GLU A 415 -8.59 -1.88 16.67
CA GLU A 415 -8.95 -2.28 18.03
C GLU A 415 -7.82 -1.96 19.02
N ALA A 416 -6.56 -2.10 18.61
CA ALA A 416 -5.41 -1.83 19.50
C ALA A 416 -5.35 -0.34 19.89
N TYR A 417 -5.40 0.59 18.91
CA TYR A 417 -5.33 2.01 19.25
C TYR A 417 -6.65 2.57 19.82
N LEU A 418 -7.80 1.97 19.51
CA LEU A 418 -9.04 2.28 20.21
C LEU A 418 -8.99 1.85 21.69
N GLY A 419 -8.33 0.72 22.00
CA GLY A 419 -8.04 0.31 23.37
C GLY A 419 -7.17 1.34 24.11
N VAL A 420 -6.08 1.79 23.47
CA VAL A 420 -5.23 2.85 24.03
C VAL A 420 -6.03 4.14 24.28
N ALA A 421 -6.89 4.52 23.34
CA ALA A 421 -7.75 5.70 23.46
C ALA A 421 -8.70 5.59 24.65
N ALA A 422 -9.42 4.49 24.79
CA ALA A 422 -10.34 4.24 25.90
C ALA A 422 -9.61 4.22 27.25
N PHE A 423 -8.45 3.55 27.33
CA PHE A 423 -7.63 3.56 28.54
C PHE A 423 -7.24 4.99 28.94
N THR A 424 -6.74 5.78 27.97
CA THR A 424 -6.30 7.15 28.21
C THR A 424 -7.44 8.04 28.69
N ILE A 425 -8.64 7.88 28.12
CA ILE A 425 -9.84 8.61 28.53
C ILE A 425 -10.20 8.29 29.97
N PHE A 426 -10.33 7.01 30.34
CA PHE A 426 -10.69 6.60 31.69
C PHE A 426 -9.63 6.98 32.70
N TYR A 427 -8.35 6.74 32.39
CA TYR A 427 -7.25 7.10 33.27
C TYR A 427 -7.24 8.60 33.56
N ARG A 428 -7.40 9.46 32.53
CA ARG A 428 -7.47 10.91 32.72
C ARG A 428 -8.66 11.33 33.55
N ARG A 429 -9.84 10.69 33.41
CA ARG A 429 -11.02 10.97 34.25
C ARG A 429 -10.78 10.59 35.72
N LEU A 430 -10.17 9.45 35.96
CA LEU A 430 -9.87 8.97 37.31
C LEU A 430 -8.87 9.86 38.06
N ILE A 431 -7.80 10.34 37.38
CA ILE A 431 -6.76 11.15 38.05
C ILE A 431 -7.08 12.62 38.15
N ARG A 432 -7.89 13.19 37.26
CA ARG A 432 -8.14 14.63 37.17
C ARG A 432 -9.57 15.05 37.55
N GLY A 433 -10.48 14.11 37.70
CA GLY A 433 -11.88 14.39 38.00
C GLY A 433 -12.50 15.40 37.03
N GLU A 434 -13.03 16.50 37.54
CA GLU A 434 -13.64 17.57 36.73
C GLU A 434 -12.64 18.23 35.76
N GLN A 435 -11.37 18.29 36.07
CA GLN A 435 -10.34 18.83 35.18
C GLN A 435 -9.95 17.84 34.06
N GLY A 436 -10.49 16.63 34.06
CA GLY A 436 -10.27 15.62 33.02
C GLY A 436 -10.97 15.90 31.68
N ARG A 437 -11.69 17.03 31.57
CA ARG A 437 -12.36 17.48 30.32
C ARG A 437 -11.36 17.86 29.22
N GLY A 438 -11.88 18.05 28.02
CA GLY A 438 -11.12 18.50 26.86
C GLY A 438 -10.56 17.36 26.01
N VAL A 439 -9.92 17.72 24.91
CA VAL A 439 -9.38 16.76 23.92
C VAL A 439 -8.35 15.85 24.60
N THR A 440 -8.62 14.56 24.57
CA THR A 440 -7.75 13.51 25.12
C THR A 440 -7.00 12.76 24.04
N VAL A 441 -7.64 12.51 22.90
CA VAL A 441 -7.09 11.75 21.77
C VAL A 441 -7.37 12.51 20.48
N LEU A 442 -6.36 12.62 19.63
CA LEU A 442 -6.47 13.17 18.28
C LEU A 442 -6.18 12.04 17.30
N MET A 443 -7.20 11.62 16.54
CA MET A 443 -7.08 10.59 15.52
C MET A 443 -7.02 11.26 14.13
N ARG A 444 -5.99 10.94 13.35
CA ARG A 444 -5.78 11.52 12.00
C ARG A 444 -5.83 10.42 10.93
N TYR A 445 -6.59 10.68 9.88
CA TYR A 445 -6.72 9.81 8.70
C TYR A 445 -6.53 10.64 7.43
N THR A 446 -5.97 10.02 6.39
CA THR A 446 -5.64 10.69 5.13
C THR A 446 -6.71 10.56 4.05
N LEU A 447 -7.57 9.52 4.09
CA LEU A 447 -8.54 9.22 3.04
C LEU A 447 -9.99 9.43 3.53
N ARG A 448 -10.80 10.17 2.76
CA ARG A 448 -12.19 10.55 3.08
C ARG A 448 -13.11 9.36 3.39
N MET A 449 -13.16 8.35 2.53
CA MET A 449 -14.04 7.18 2.73
C MET A 449 -13.67 6.36 3.97
N LEU A 450 -12.38 6.20 4.25
CA LEU A 450 -11.91 5.51 5.45
C LEU A 450 -12.20 6.33 6.72
N THR A 451 -12.26 7.64 6.62
CA THR A 451 -12.52 8.54 7.75
C THR A 451 -13.90 8.30 8.35
N ALA A 452 -14.96 8.23 7.53
CA ALA A 452 -16.32 7.99 8.00
C ALA A 452 -16.45 6.64 8.72
N GLN A 453 -15.98 5.56 8.13
CA GLN A 453 -16.02 4.22 8.73
C GLN A 453 -15.22 4.13 10.05
N GLN A 454 -14.05 4.78 10.11
CA GLN A 454 -13.26 4.79 11.33
C GLN A 454 -13.89 5.69 12.41
N PHE A 455 -14.52 6.78 12.00
CA PHE A 455 -15.29 7.63 12.91
C PHE A 455 -16.45 6.86 13.53
N GLU A 456 -17.27 6.14 12.76
CA GLU A 456 -18.37 5.31 13.27
C GLU A 456 -17.87 4.26 14.28
N ARG A 457 -16.72 3.62 14.01
CA ARG A 457 -16.12 2.65 14.92
C ARG A 457 -15.69 3.30 16.24
N ALA A 458 -15.07 4.46 16.16
CA ALA A 458 -14.66 5.23 17.33
C ALA A 458 -15.88 5.74 18.09
N ALA A 459 -16.91 6.25 17.41
CA ALA A 459 -18.15 6.73 18.01
C ALA A 459 -18.86 5.62 18.80
N ALA A 460 -18.94 4.40 18.26
CA ALA A 460 -19.49 3.25 18.98
C ALA A 460 -18.76 2.99 20.30
N LEU A 461 -17.42 3.07 20.30
CA LEU A 461 -16.62 2.93 21.53
C LEU A 461 -16.87 4.09 22.51
N ILE A 462 -16.92 5.34 22.01
CA ILE A 462 -17.15 6.51 22.86
C ILE A 462 -18.51 6.44 23.54
N CYS A 463 -19.54 5.94 22.84
CA CYS A 463 -20.84 5.67 23.47
C CYS A 463 -20.72 4.68 24.64
N GLU A 464 -19.96 3.60 24.49
CA GLU A 464 -19.73 2.65 25.59
C GLU A 464 -18.92 3.28 26.73
N CYS A 465 -17.91 4.10 26.41
CA CYS A 465 -17.15 4.83 27.42
C CYS A 465 -18.05 5.78 28.22
N GLU A 466 -18.94 6.51 27.56
CA GLU A 466 -19.89 7.41 28.23
C GLU A 466 -20.91 6.66 29.10
N LEU A 467 -21.42 5.52 28.64
CA LEU A 467 -22.31 4.68 29.44
C LEU A 467 -21.60 4.16 30.71
N ILE A 468 -20.34 3.73 30.60
CA ILE A 468 -19.55 3.33 31.76
C ILE A 468 -19.29 4.52 32.68
N ARG A 469 -18.95 5.70 32.14
CA ARG A 469 -18.78 6.91 32.94
C ARG A 469 -20.01 7.20 33.80
N ARG A 470 -21.22 7.13 33.21
CA ARG A 470 -22.48 7.34 33.92
C ARG A 470 -22.75 6.27 34.97
N GLN A 471 -22.53 4.98 34.63
CA GLN A 471 -22.70 3.87 35.55
C GLN A 471 -21.78 3.95 36.76
N GLU A 472 -20.53 4.29 36.53
CA GLU A 472 -19.49 4.38 37.58
C GLU A 472 -19.41 5.79 38.21
N LYS A 473 -20.29 6.71 37.81
CA LYS A 473 -20.40 8.11 38.28
C LYS A 473 -19.07 8.87 38.20
N LEU A 474 -18.29 8.63 37.12
CA LEU A 474 -17.03 9.34 36.93
C LEU A 474 -17.32 10.81 36.58
N SER A 475 -16.60 11.71 37.22
CA SER A 475 -16.69 13.15 37.00
C SER A 475 -16.02 13.60 35.70
N GLY A 476 -16.06 14.91 35.42
CA GLY A 476 -15.43 15.51 34.25
C GLY A 476 -16.36 15.64 33.03
N GLY A 477 -17.68 15.52 33.26
CA GLY A 477 -18.69 15.72 32.21
C GLY A 477 -18.71 14.64 31.14
N GLU A 478 -19.49 14.82 30.12
CA GLU A 478 -19.72 13.90 29.03
C GLU A 478 -18.44 13.54 28.26
N ILE A 479 -18.32 12.27 27.84
CA ILE A 479 -17.29 11.81 26.92
C ILE A 479 -17.89 11.85 25.50
N SER A 480 -17.33 12.67 24.63
CA SER A 480 -17.80 12.91 23.28
C SER A 480 -16.70 12.72 22.25
N ILE A 481 -17.10 12.64 20.97
CA ILE A 481 -16.20 12.57 19.84
C ILE A 481 -16.61 13.65 18.82
N GLY A 482 -15.63 14.31 18.21
CA GLY A 482 -15.81 15.26 17.12
C GLY A 482 -15.17 14.77 15.84
N LEU A 483 -15.76 15.16 14.72
CA LEU A 483 -15.23 14.92 13.38
C LEU A 483 -14.82 16.26 12.75
N TRP A 484 -13.57 16.35 12.30
CA TRP A 484 -13.06 17.48 11.54
C TRP A 484 -12.68 17.01 10.15
N VAL A 485 -13.38 17.52 9.14
CA VAL A 485 -13.21 17.17 7.73
C VAL A 485 -13.15 18.44 6.86
N GLY A 486 -12.69 18.30 5.61
CA GLY A 486 -12.54 19.45 4.72
C GLY A 486 -13.86 20.01 4.18
N SER A 487 -13.77 21.19 3.52
CA SER A 487 -14.88 21.97 2.96
C SER A 487 -15.75 21.22 1.95
N ASP A 488 -15.17 20.26 1.24
CA ASP A 488 -15.91 19.48 0.25
C ASP A 488 -16.85 18.45 0.89
N VAL A 489 -16.71 18.23 2.20
CA VAL A 489 -17.50 17.24 2.96
C VAL A 489 -18.51 17.94 3.89
N THR A 490 -18.08 19.03 4.52
CA THR A 490 -18.93 19.84 5.42
C THR A 490 -18.84 21.32 5.07
N PRO A 491 -19.93 22.10 5.25
CA PRO A 491 -19.90 23.54 5.03
C PRO A 491 -18.84 24.24 5.89
N ASN A 492 -18.13 25.21 5.30
CA ASN A 492 -17.11 25.99 6.01
C ASN A 492 -17.68 26.96 7.03
N HIS A 493 -18.96 27.34 6.88
CA HIS A 493 -19.63 28.30 7.74
C HIS A 493 -20.78 27.63 8.48
N VAL A 494 -20.87 27.86 9.78
CA VAL A 494 -21.99 27.38 10.59
C VAL A 494 -23.22 28.25 10.33
N ILE A 495 -23.02 29.55 10.34
CA ILE A 495 -23.99 30.62 9.99
C ILE A 495 -23.28 31.69 9.16
N SER A 496 -24.02 32.44 8.36
CA SER A 496 -23.51 33.59 7.60
C SER A 496 -24.50 34.73 7.65
N GLU A 497 -23.99 35.95 7.65
CA GLU A 497 -24.81 37.18 7.47
C GLU A 497 -25.09 37.45 5.99
N ARG A 498 -24.47 36.69 5.07
CA ARG A 498 -24.68 36.83 3.62
C ARG A 498 -25.60 35.73 3.13
N ASP A 499 -26.72 36.12 2.52
CA ASP A 499 -27.75 35.21 2.01
C ASP A 499 -27.29 34.27 0.90
N GLU A 500 -26.19 34.58 0.22
CA GLU A 500 -25.65 33.78 -0.90
C GLU A 500 -24.77 32.61 -0.48
N VAL A 501 -24.40 32.47 0.80
CA VAL A 501 -23.51 31.44 1.29
C VAL A 501 -24.29 30.32 1.95
N GLU A 502 -24.27 29.12 1.37
CA GLU A 502 -24.80 27.93 2.02
C GLU A 502 -24.02 27.62 3.30
N THR A 503 -24.72 27.55 4.42
CA THR A 503 -24.13 27.28 5.74
C THR A 503 -24.64 25.96 6.30
N ALA A 504 -23.95 25.42 7.30
CA ALA A 504 -24.39 24.20 7.98
C ALA A 504 -25.83 24.34 8.53
N ALA A 505 -26.19 25.53 9.02
CA ALA A 505 -27.55 25.82 9.53
C ALA A 505 -28.60 25.77 8.43
N THR A 506 -28.35 26.43 7.29
CA THR A 506 -29.32 26.48 6.16
C THR A 506 -29.49 25.09 5.52
N ILE A 507 -28.41 24.34 5.36
CA ILE A 507 -28.46 22.97 4.81
C ILE A 507 -29.20 22.03 5.77
N LEU A 508 -28.93 22.09 7.07
CA LEU A 508 -29.62 21.26 8.05
C LEU A 508 -31.13 21.56 8.10
N GLU A 509 -31.53 22.85 7.97
CA GLU A 509 -32.92 23.22 7.92
C GLU A 509 -33.62 22.70 6.65
N LYS A 510 -32.98 22.81 5.48
CA LYS A 510 -33.49 22.24 4.22
C LYS A 510 -33.63 20.70 4.31
N LEU A 511 -32.68 19.99 4.94
CA LEU A 511 -32.78 18.56 5.18
C LEU A 511 -33.94 18.18 6.11
N LYS A 512 -34.16 18.97 7.19
CA LYS A 512 -35.29 18.76 8.11
C LYS A 512 -36.64 18.94 7.44
N GLN A 513 -36.72 19.83 6.47
CA GLN A 513 -37.93 20.13 5.70
C GLN A 513 -38.13 19.21 4.49
N ASN A 514 -37.20 18.25 4.26
CA ASN A 514 -37.18 17.38 3.09
C ASN A 514 -37.14 18.14 1.75
N LEU A 515 -36.51 19.32 1.73
CA LEU A 515 -36.36 20.15 0.53
C LEU A 515 -35.18 19.69 -0.34
N ILE A 516 -34.27 18.94 0.22
CA ILE A 516 -33.08 18.35 -0.47
C ILE A 516 -32.84 16.93 0.05
N ASP A 517 -32.55 16.00 -0.84
CA ASP A 517 -32.30 14.60 -0.49
C ASP A 517 -30.80 14.31 -0.30
N GLU A 518 -29.95 14.89 -1.15
CA GLU A 518 -28.48 14.74 -1.09
C GLU A 518 -27.81 16.09 -1.29
N VAL A 519 -26.74 16.33 -0.52
CA VAL A 519 -25.88 17.51 -0.63
C VAL A 519 -24.43 17.06 -0.64
N THR A 520 -23.65 17.62 -1.55
CA THR A 520 -22.21 17.32 -1.69
C THR A 520 -21.43 17.70 -0.42
N SER A 521 -21.85 18.77 0.26
CA SER A 521 -21.26 19.23 1.52
C SER A 521 -22.38 19.31 2.56
N SER A 522 -22.43 18.36 3.50
CA SER A 522 -23.50 18.23 4.48
C SER A 522 -22.98 18.21 5.91
N PRO A 523 -23.66 18.88 6.86
CA PRO A 523 -23.35 18.72 8.28
C PRO A 523 -23.73 17.33 8.80
N VAL A 524 -24.58 16.59 8.08
CA VAL A 524 -25.03 15.23 8.44
C VAL A 524 -24.05 14.21 7.88
N GLN A 525 -23.06 13.82 8.68
CA GLN A 525 -21.98 12.89 8.29
C GLN A 525 -22.23 11.43 8.69
N ILE A 526 -23.21 11.19 9.55
CA ILE A 526 -23.56 9.85 10.05
C ILE A 526 -24.99 9.54 9.66
N SER A 527 -25.17 8.56 8.79
CA SER A 527 -26.50 8.15 8.29
C SER A 527 -27.23 7.18 9.22
N ALA A 528 -26.52 6.49 10.10
CA ALA A 528 -27.09 5.51 11.03
C ALA A 528 -26.47 5.67 12.42
N CYS A 529 -27.20 5.30 13.46
CA CYS A 529 -26.67 5.33 14.81
C CYS A 529 -25.50 4.36 14.95
N SER A 530 -24.30 4.88 15.21
CA SER A 530 -23.08 4.08 15.40
C SER A 530 -23.17 3.09 16.57
N TYR A 531 -24.11 3.29 17.49
CA TYR A 531 -24.32 2.47 18.67
C TYR A 531 -25.31 1.32 18.45
N CYS A 532 -26.49 1.62 17.88
CA CYS A 532 -27.57 0.62 17.74
C CYS A 532 -27.84 0.20 16.29
N THR A 533 -27.10 0.74 15.33
CA THR A 533 -27.21 0.46 13.88
C THR A 533 -28.61 0.67 13.29
N LYS A 534 -29.53 1.29 14.03
CA LYS A 534 -30.86 1.60 13.51
C LYS A 534 -30.79 2.66 12.41
N PRO A 535 -31.47 2.41 11.28
CA PRO A 535 -31.51 3.35 10.16
C PRO A 535 -32.42 4.56 10.44
N PRO A 536 -32.44 5.50 9.51
CA PRO A 536 -31.39 6.50 9.34
C PRO A 536 -31.56 7.62 10.35
N LEU A 537 -30.48 8.23 10.77
CA LEU A 537 -30.55 9.50 11.47
C LEU A 537 -31.00 10.53 10.42
N SER A 538 -32.28 10.89 10.44
CA SER A 538 -32.80 12.00 9.63
C SER A 538 -32.20 13.33 10.09
N GLY A 539 -32.34 14.39 9.30
CA GLY A 539 -31.93 15.75 9.68
C GLY A 539 -32.47 16.21 11.05
N THR A 540 -33.59 15.65 11.50
CA THR A 540 -34.18 15.91 12.81
C THR A 540 -33.37 15.42 14.00
N ALA A 541 -32.43 14.47 13.79
CA ALA A 541 -31.52 13.98 14.82
C ALA A 541 -30.32 14.89 15.09
N TYR A 542 -30.16 15.95 14.29
CA TYR A 542 -29.02 16.86 14.37
C TYR A 542 -29.47 18.24 14.89
N GLU A 543 -28.62 18.83 15.72
CA GLU A 543 -28.78 20.19 16.22
C GLU A 543 -27.49 20.97 16.01
N ILE A 544 -27.63 22.26 15.69
CA ILE A 544 -26.52 23.20 15.68
C ILE A 544 -26.53 23.93 17.01
N ASN A 545 -25.50 23.68 17.82
CA ASN A 545 -25.29 24.36 19.08
C ASN A 545 -24.06 25.28 18.94
N ILE A 546 -24.31 26.59 18.88
CA ILE A 546 -23.26 27.60 18.81
C ILE A 546 -22.91 28.01 20.25
N GLN A 547 -21.85 27.44 20.78
CA GLN A 547 -21.22 27.98 21.99
C GLN A 547 -20.38 29.19 21.59
N GLN A 548 -20.83 30.40 21.99
CA GLN A 548 -19.94 31.57 21.96
C GLN A 548 -18.79 31.32 22.94
N THR A 549 -17.65 30.93 22.40
CA THR A 549 -16.39 31.01 23.12
C THR A 549 -16.07 32.49 23.24
N MET A 550 -16.30 33.08 24.43
CA MET A 550 -15.65 34.35 24.74
C MET A 550 -14.14 34.12 24.63
N ALA A 551 -13.51 34.75 23.64
CA ALA A 551 -12.07 34.87 23.57
C ALA A 551 -11.63 35.68 24.78
N HIS A 552 -10.88 35.05 25.67
CA HIS A 552 -10.02 35.72 26.65
C HIS A 552 -8.61 35.76 26.13
#